data_d207330c7939b64521d856e9e8419ead
#
_entry.id   d207330c7939b64521d856e9e8419ead
#
_cell.length_a   1.000
_cell.length_b   1.000
_cell.length_c   1.000
_cell.angle_alpha   90.00
_cell.angle_beta   90.00
_cell.angle_gamma   90.00
#
_symmetry.space_group_name_H-M   'P 1'
#
loop_
_entity.id
_entity.type
_entity.pdbx_description
1 polymer ?
#
loop_
_entity_poly.entity_id
_entity_poly.type
_entity_poly.pdbx_seq_one_letter_code
_entity_poly.pdbx_strand_id
1 'polypeptide(L)'
;MTLLRDTSHFQMDLEDHASRLEWSTLSTHPFVVHVGSNERAFQTALFHQLHCIHVMEEAFLRGEYMGLNPHHIQHCLNYLRQSFLCIADDSLEGGDFLKMSDYPDRNAGDKVCRDWMGVSAAVRGNLKEWLSLNSSRSN
;
A
#
# COMPACT_ATOMS: atom_id res chain seq x y z
N MET A 1 -0.24 10.04 -17.13
CA MET A 1 -0.07 11.07 -16.08
C MET A 1 -1.26 10.99 -15.15
N THR A 2 -1.03 11.06 -13.87
CA THR A 2 -2.07 10.98 -12.83
C THR A 2 -1.95 12.22 -11.95
N LEU A 3 -3.06 12.95 -11.80
CA LEU A 3 -3.13 14.07 -10.86
C LEU A 3 -3.43 13.50 -9.46
N LEU A 4 -2.55 13.77 -8.51
CA LEU A 4 -2.78 13.42 -7.12
C LEU A 4 -3.69 14.48 -6.48
N ARG A 5 -4.84 14.03 -6.00
CA ARG A 5 -5.85 14.87 -5.36
C ARG A 5 -6.29 14.21 -4.07
N ASP A 6 -6.84 15.03 -3.20
CA ASP A 6 -7.60 14.51 -2.08
C ASP A 6 -8.84 13.73 -2.57
N THR A 7 -9.28 12.76 -1.79
CA THR A 7 -10.35 11.85 -2.19
C THR A 7 -11.38 11.71 -1.07
N SER A 8 -12.62 11.47 -1.45
CA SER A 8 -13.68 11.04 -0.52
C SER A 8 -13.61 9.54 -0.19
N HIS A 9 -12.68 8.81 -0.83
CA HIS A 9 -12.39 7.41 -0.53
C HIS A 9 -11.33 7.31 0.57
N PHE A 10 -11.19 6.14 1.18
CA PHE A 10 -10.21 5.85 2.23
C PHE A 10 -10.31 6.80 3.43
N GLN A 11 -11.55 7.09 3.87
CA GLN A 11 -11.78 7.95 5.01
C GLN A 11 -11.30 7.29 6.32
N MET A 12 -10.93 8.13 7.28
CA MET A 12 -10.48 7.70 8.61
C MET A 12 -11.69 7.63 9.55
N ASP A 13 -12.61 6.69 9.29
CA ASP A 13 -13.85 6.50 10.06
C ASP A 13 -14.09 5.01 10.34
N LEU A 14 -14.02 4.62 11.62
CA LEU A 14 -14.26 3.25 12.07
C LEU A 14 -15.72 2.81 11.92
N GLU A 15 -16.66 3.73 11.94
CA GLU A 15 -18.08 3.42 11.85
C GLU A 15 -18.54 3.30 10.38
N ASP A 16 -17.77 3.87 9.43
CA ASP A 16 -18.08 3.73 8.02
C ASP A 16 -17.59 2.38 7.47
N HIS A 17 -18.53 1.50 7.19
CA HIS A 17 -18.26 0.17 6.63
C HIS A 17 -17.62 0.24 5.23
N ALA A 18 -17.97 1.24 4.42
CA ALA A 18 -17.39 1.39 3.08
C ALA A 18 -15.90 1.74 3.15
N SER A 19 -15.53 2.70 4.00
CA SER A 19 -14.13 3.07 4.24
C SER A 19 -13.29 1.90 4.76
N ARG A 20 -13.82 1.13 5.69
CA ARG A 20 -13.11 -0.07 6.19
C ARG A 20 -12.87 -1.12 5.10
N LEU A 21 -13.85 -1.31 4.19
CA LEU A 21 -13.66 -2.19 3.04
C LEU A 21 -12.59 -1.66 2.08
N GLU A 22 -12.59 -0.36 1.80
CA GLU A 22 -11.60 0.28 0.94
C GLU A 22 -10.18 0.09 1.51
N TRP A 23 -9.96 0.40 2.79
CA TRP A 23 -8.67 0.19 3.46
C TRP A 23 -8.24 -1.28 3.45
N SER A 24 -9.16 -2.21 3.68
CA SER A 24 -8.86 -3.64 3.66
C SER A 24 -8.36 -4.12 2.31
N THR A 25 -8.74 -3.47 1.20
CA THR A 25 -8.26 -3.82 -0.14
C THR A 25 -6.76 -3.71 -0.28
N LEU A 26 -6.11 -2.82 0.49
CA LEU A 26 -4.67 -2.64 0.47
C LEU A 26 -3.91 -3.86 1.02
N SER A 27 -4.58 -4.69 1.82
CA SER A 27 -4.02 -5.89 2.44
C SER A 27 -4.54 -7.21 1.84
N THR A 28 -5.51 -7.17 0.93
CA THR A 28 -6.12 -8.38 0.34
C THR A 28 -5.39 -8.91 -0.89
N HIS A 29 -4.39 -8.19 -1.40
CA HIS A 29 -3.59 -8.66 -2.53
C HIS A 29 -2.60 -9.76 -2.11
N PRO A 30 -2.32 -10.72 -3.00
CA PRO A 30 -1.26 -11.67 -2.73
C PRO A 30 0.08 -10.93 -2.64
N PHE A 31 0.71 -11.01 -1.46
CA PHE A 31 2.01 -10.35 -1.22
C PHE A 31 3.18 -11.13 -1.80
N VAL A 32 2.98 -12.40 -2.02
CA VAL A 32 4.06 -13.36 -2.28
C VAL A 32 4.02 -13.77 -3.74
N VAL A 33 5.20 -13.75 -4.35
CA VAL A 33 5.48 -14.35 -5.67
C VAL A 33 6.45 -15.50 -5.50
N HIS A 34 6.26 -16.55 -6.30
CA HIS A 34 7.12 -17.72 -6.33
C HIS A 34 7.96 -17.68 -7.61
N VAL A 35 9.30 -17.63 -7.47
CA VAL A 35 10.19 -17.49 -8.62
C VAL A 35 11.39 -18.43 -8.55
N GLY A 36 11.92 -18.72 -9.73
CA GLY A 36 13.06 -19.61 -9.93
C GLY A 36 12.66 -21.09 -9.93
N SER A 37 13.61 -21.95 -10.26
CA SER A 37 13.42 -23.41 -10.33
C SER A 37 12.99 -24.05 -9.00
N ASN A 38 13.36 -23.41 -7.89
CA ASN A 38 13.03 -23.88 -6.53
C ASN A 38 11.79 -23.20 -5.96
N GLU A 39 11.03 -22.47 -6.77
CA GLU A 39 9.76 -21.79 -6.38
C GLU A 39 9.89 -20.99 -5.07
N ARG A 40 11.01 -20.30 -4.87
CA ARG A 40 11.23 -19.51 -3.65
C ARG A 40 10.22 -18.38 -3.54
N ALA A 41 9.66 -18.24 -2.35
CA ALA A 41 8.72 -17.18 -2.02
C ALA A 41 9.43 -15.85 -1.79
N PHE A 42 8.95 -14.79 -2.43
CA PHE A 42 9.41 -13.42 -2.24
C PHE A 42 8.21 -12.49 -2.06
N GLN A 43 8.39 -11.49 -1.22
CA GLN A 43 7.38 -10.45 -1.04
C GLN A 43 7.63 -9.30 -2.02
N THR A 44 6.58 -8.82 -2.67
CA THR A 44 6.66 -7.66 -3.55
C THR A 44 6.61 -6.37 -2.76
N ALA A 45 7.53 -5.46 -3.03
CA ALA A 45 7.67 -4.20 -2.30
C ALA A 45 6.39 -3.35 -2.35
N LEU A 46 5.73 -3.25 -3.51
CA LEU A 46 4.49 -2.49 -3.65
C LEU A 46 3.42 -2.92 -2.64
N PHE A 47 3.12 -4.22 -2.57
CA PHE A 47 2.07 -4.70 -1.67
C PHE A 47 2.49 -4.67 -0.21
N HIS A 48 3.78 -4.78 0.08
CA HIS A 48 4.27 -4.56 1.43
C HIS A 48 4.09 -3.09 1.87
N GLN A 49 4.35 -2.13 0.98
CA GLN A 49 4.10 -0.72 1.25
C GLN A 49 2.61 -0.44 1.52
N LEU A 50 1.72 -0.97 0.69
CA LEU A 50 0.27 -0.83 0.87
C LEU A 50 -0.22 -1.47 2.18
N HIS A 51 0.28 -2.66 2.50
CA HIS A 51 0.01 -3.30 3.79
C HIS A 51 0.48 -2.43 4.96
N CYS A 52 1.68 -1.87 4.90
CA CYS A 52 2.20 -0.98 5.94
C CYS A 52 1.31 0.27 6.13
N ILE A 53 0.79 0.84 5.04
CA ILE A 53 -0.15 1.98 5.12
C ILE A 53 -1.43 1.56 5.85
N HIS A 54 -2.01 0.40 5.53
CA HIS A 54 -3.21 -0.10 6.21
C HIS A 54 -2.95 -0.37 7.70
N VAL A 55 -1.80 -0.94 8.07
CA VAL A 55 -1.41 -1.13 9.48
C VAL A 55 -1.31 0.21 10.21
N MET A 56 -0.81 1.26 9.55
CA MET A 56 -0.76 2.59 10.13
C MET A 56 -2.15 3.20 10.33
N GLU A 57 -3.04 3.06 9.34
CA GLU A 57 -4.43 3.49 9.44
C GLU A 57 -5.13 2.82 10.63
N GLU A 58 -5.04 1.49 10.75
CA GLU A 58 -5.62 0.77 11.89
C GLU A 58 -5.05 1.23 13.24
N ALA A 59 -3.72 1.45 13.31
CA ALA A 59 -3.08 1.93 14.54
C ALA A 59 -3.57 3.33 14.92
N PHE A 60 -3.79 4.19 13.94
CA PHE A 60 -4.24 5.57 14.14
C PHE A 60 -5.69 5.63 14.63
N LEU A 61 -6.59 4.84 13.99
CA LEU A 61 -8.01 4.86 14.31
C LEU A 61 -8.36 4.19 15.64
N ARG A 62 -7.66 3.12 15.99
CA ARG A 62 -7.98 2.34 17.20
C ARG A 62 -7.40 2.93 18.47
N GLY A 63 -6.53 3.96 18.37
CA GLY A 63 -5.82 4.50 19.54
C GLY A 63 -4.92 3.44 20.20
N GLU A 64 -4.44 3.72 21.40
CA GLU A 64 -3.52 2.86 22.16
C GLU A 64 -3.52 1.37 21.78
N TYR A 65 -2.70 0.99 20.83
CA TYR A 65 -2.22 -0.37 20.51
C TYR A 65 -3.21 -1.56 20.73
N MET A 66 -4.51 -1.35 20.63
CA MET A 66 -5.53 -2.38 20.86
C MET A 66 -5.35 -3.58 19.91
N GLY A 67 -4.41 -4.45 20.28
CA GLY A 67 -4.10 -5.70 19.58
C GLY A 67 -3.05 -5.61 18.46
N LEU A 68 -2.52 -4.44 18.13
CA LEU A 68 -1.41 -4.29 17.18
C LEU A 68 -0.07 -4.38 17.92
N ASN A 69 0.85 -5.16 17.37
CA ASN A 69 2.20 -5.28 17.91
C ASN A 69 3.00 -4.00 17.67
N PRO A 70 3.47 -3.26 18.71
CA PRO A 70 4.25 -2.03 18.54
C PRO A 70 5.50 -2.20 17.67
N HIS A 71 6.13 -3.36 17.72
CA HIS A 71 7.29 -3.66 16.88
C HIS A 71 6.90 -3.76 15.40
N HIS A 72 5.70 -4.26 15.09
CA HIS A 72 5.20 -4.29 13.71
C HIS A 72 4.93 -2.88 13.20
N ILE A 73 4.31 -2.02 14.01
CA ILE A 73 4.09 -0.61 13.67
C ILE A 73 5.42 0.11 13.40
N GLN A 74 6.40 -0.07 14.29
CA GLN A 74 7.74 0.48 14.12
C GLN A 74 8.42 -0.03 12.85
N HIS A 75 8.29 -1.32 12.54
CA HIS A 75 8.80 -1.93 11.31
C HIS A 75 8.17 -1.25 10.08
N CYS A 76 6.84 -1.14 10.03
CA CYS A 76 6.10 -0.52 8.94
C CYS A 76 6.53 0.94 8.72
N LEU A 77 6.61 1.73 9.79
CA LEU A 77 7.07 3.12 9.71
C LEU A 77 8.50 3.24 9.14
N ASN A 78 9.42 2.43 9.63
CA ASN A 78 10.80 2.43 9.14
C ASN A 78 10.90 1.95 7.69
N TYR A 79 10.12 0.96 7.30
CA TYR A 79 10.08 0.47 5.93
C TYR A 79 9.58 1.55 4.97
N LEU A 80 8.46 2.21 5.29
CA LEU A 80 7.92 3.30 4.48
C LEU A 80 8.89 4.49 4.40
N ARG A 81 9.49 4.90 5.52
CA ARG A 81 10.50 5.97 5.55
C ARG A 81 11.65 5.67 4.59
N GLN A 82 12.19 4.45 4.63
CA GLN A 82 13.28 4.05 3.75
C GLN A 82 12.84 3.99 2.28
N SER A 83 11.63 3.54 2.01
CA SER A 83 11.07 3.49 0.66
C SER A 83 10.93 4.89 0.07
N PHE A 84 10.42 5.87 0.82
CA PHE A 84 10.32 7.26 0.38
C PHE A 84 11.70 7.90 0.15
N LEU A 85 12.66 7.68 1.03
CA LEU A 85 14.03 8.16 0.84
C LEU A 85 14.70 7.54 -0.39
N CYS A 86 14.39 6.29 -0.71
CA CYS A 86 14.92 5.62 -1.89
C CYS A 86 14.33 6.19 -3.19
N ILE A 87 13.05 6.57 -3.18
CA ILE A 87 12.37 7.19 -4.33
C ILE A 87 12.84 8.64 -4.50
N ALA A 88 13.07 9.36 -3.40
CA ALA A 88 13.54 10.75 -3.36
C ALA A 88 12.83 11.65 -4.38
N ASP A 89 11.49 11.71 -4.29
CA ASP A 89 10.69 12.56 -5.18
C ASP A 89 11.00 14.03 -4.90
N ASP A 90 11.60 14.72 -5.86
CA ASP A 90 12.00 16.11 -5.83
C ASP A 90 11.02 17.04 -6.54
N SER A 91 9.86 16.55 -6.92
CA SER A 91 8.84 17.37 -7.55
C SER A 91 8.23 18.38 -6.58
N LEU A 92 7.94 19.58 -7.08
CA LEU A 92 7.33 20.64 -6.28
C LEU A 92 5.82 20.49 -6.27
N GLU A 93 5.24 20.57 -5.10
CA GLU A 93 3.78 20.61 -4.92
C GLU A 93 3.28 22.06 -5.05
N GLY A 94 2.15 22.25 -5.76
CA GLY A 94 1.51 23.54 -5.92
C GLY A 94 0.88 24.03 -4.62
N GLY A 95 0.79 25.34 -4.47
CA GLY A 95 0.15 26.00 -3.33
C GLY A 95 1.08 26.92 -2.54
N ASP A 96 0.51 27.88 -1.83
CA ASP A 96 1.25 28.75 -0.94
C ASP A 96 1.24 28.17 0.48
N PHE A 97 2.30 27.42 0.82
CA PHE A 97 2.45 26.77 2.13
C PHE A 97 2.62 27.75 3.30
N LEU A 98 2.84 29.04 3.02
CA LEU A 98 2.89 30.09 4.03
C LEU A 98 1.48 30.60 4.40
N LYS A 99 0.53 30.46 3.49
CA LYS A 99 -0.88 30.69 3.77
C LYS A 99 -1.44 29.39 4.34
N MET A 100 -1.58 29.29 5.64
CA MET A 100 -2.21 28.16 6.33
C MET A 100 -3.74 28.10 6.08
N SER A 101 -4.18 28.31 4.84
CA SER A 101 -5.54 28.06 4.43
C SER A 101 -5.72 26.57 4.10
N ASP A 102 -6.86 26.08 4.53
CA ASP A 102 -7.26 24.68 4.55
C ASP A 102 -6.85 23.84 3.33
N TYR A 103 -6.52 22.62 3.59
CA TYR A 103 -5.98 21.54 2.78
C TYR A 103 -6.57 21.28 1.37
N PRO A 104 -7.79 21.72 0.97
CA PRO A 104 -8.42 21.27 -0.27
C PRO A 104 -7.70 21.65 -1.56
N ASP A 105 -6.85 22.67 -1.53
CA ASP A 105 -6.22 23.21 -2.74
C ASP A 105 -4.79 22.71 -3.00
N ARG A 106 -4.29 21.80 -2.16
CA ARG A 106 -2.94 21.25 -2.32
C ARG A 106 -2.97 20.07 -3.29
N ASN A 107 -2.74 20.36 -4.55
CA ASN A 107 -2.57 19.34 -5.56
C ASN A 107 -1.09 19.03 -5.74
N ALA A 108 -0.71 17.76 -5.63
CA ALA A 108 0.66 17.32 -5.86
C ALA A 108 1.10 17.36 -7.35
N GLY A 109 0.31 18.01 -8.20
CA GLY A 109 0.58 18.09 -9.63
C GLY A 109 0.43 16.77 -10.37
N ASP A 110 0.73 16.78 -11.65
CA ASP A 110 0.69 15.59 -12.50
C ASP A 110 1.93 14.72 -12.27
N LYS A 111 1.70 13.43 -11.97
CA LYS A 111 2.75 12.44 -11.77
C LYS A 111 2.75 11.40 -12.89
N VAL A 112 3.95 10.95 -13.26
CA VAL A 112 4.13 9.78 -14.11
C VAL A 112 4.27 8.56 -13.20
N CYS A 113 3.21 7.79 -13.10
CA CYS A 113 3.17 6.60 -12.26
C CYS A 113 3.59 5.34 -13.03
N ARG A 114 4.13 4.37 -12.32
CA ARG A 114 4.31 3.01 -12.84
C ARG A 114 2.95 2.32 -12.94
N ASP A 115 2.82 1.38 -13.87
CA ASP A 115 1.60 0.57 -14.02
C ASP A 115 1.47 -0.44 -12.86
N TRP A 116 0.89 0.01 -11.75
CA TRP A 116 0.65 -0.84 -10.59
C TRP A 116 -0.42 -1.91 -10.88
N MET A 117 -1.34 -1.67 -11.82
CA MET A 117 -2.34 -2.66 -12.23
C MET A 117 -1.69 -3.84 -12.95
N GLY A 118 -0.72 -3.57 -13.82
CA GLY A 118 0.10 -4.60 -14.45
C GLY A 118 0.89 -5.42 -13.44
N VAL A 119 1.50 -4.77 -12.44
CA VAL A 119 2.18 -5.47 -11.34
C VAL A 119 1.21 -6.37 -10.56
N SER A 120 0.04 -5.85 -10.22
CA SER A 120 -1.01 -6.60 -9.52
C SER A 120 -1.48 -7.82 -10.30
N ALA A 121 -1.69 -7.66 -11.61
CA ALA A 121 -2.08 -8.77 -12.49
C ALA A 121 -0.99 -9.85 -12.56
N ALA A 122 0.27 -9.46 -12.67
CA ALA A 122 1.41 -10.38 -12.72
C ALA A 122 1.55 -11.20 -11.42
N VAL A 123 1.42 -10.55 -10.26
CA VAL A 123 1.49 -11.23 -8.96
C VAL A 123 0.35 -12.24 -8.77
N ARG A 124 -0.89 -11.85 -9.14
CA ARG A 124 -2.03 -12.78 -9.12
C ARG A 124 -1.86 -13.96 -10.08
N GLY A 125 -1.32 -13.69 -11.28
CA GLY A 125 -1.01 -14.74 -12.26
C GLY A 125 0.01 -15.75 -11.71
N ASN A 126 1.08 -15.27 -11.12
CA ASN A 126 2.11 -16.10 -10.51
C ASN A 126 1.56 -16.97 -9.38
N LEU A 127 0.74 -16.41 -8.49
CA LEU A 127 0.09 -17.19 -7.42
C LEU A 127 -0.81 -18.30 -8.00
N LYS A 128 -1.62 -17.96 -9.01
CA LYS A 128 -2.52 -18.93 -9.66
C LYS A 128 -1.74 -20.08 -10.29
N GLU A 129 -0.66 -19.79 -10.98
CA GLU A 129 0.22 -20.77 -11.58
C GLU A 129 0.85 -21.67 -10.51
N TRP A 130 1.43 -21.09 -9.46
CA TRP A 130 2.02 -21.83 -8.35
C TRP A 130 1.01 -22.77 -7.67
N LEU A 131 -0.23 -22.31 -7.41
CA LEU A 131 -1.28 -23.13 -6.82
C LEU A 131 -1.66 -24.30 -7.73
N SER A 132 -1.72 -24.10 -9.04
CA SER A 132 -2.04 -25.15 -10.00
C SER A 132 -0.96 -26.24 -10.06
N LEU A 133 0.32 -25.85 -10.01
CA LEU A 133 1.45 -26.77 -9.99
C LEU A 133 1.50 -27.59 -8.70
N ASN A 134 1.22 -26.97 -7.55
CA ASN A 134 1.26 -27.67 -6.27
C ASN A 134 0.04 -28.59 -6.06
N SER A 135 -1.13 -28.26 -6.60
CA SER A 135 -2.29 -29.16 -6.55
C SER A 135 -2.06 -30.43 -7.37
N SER A 136 -1.33 -30.35 -8.48
CA SER A 136 -0.99 -31.53 -9.30
C SER A 136 0.14 -32.39 -8.71
N ARG A 137 0.94 -31.88 -7.78
CA ARG A 137 1.99 -32.64 -7.07
C ARG A 137 1.47 -33.37 -5.83
N SER A 138 0.28 -33.01 -5.35
CA SER A 138 -0.33 -33.58 -4.15
C SER A 138 -1.28 -34.77 -4.47
N ASN A 139 -1.49 -35.07 -5.74
CA ASN A 139 -2.21 -36.24 -6.26
C ASN A 139 -1.23 -37.28 -6.85
#